data_fb83b64b6e7392cea42dc91a6057d2fb
#
_entry.id   fb83b64b6e7392cea42dc91a6057d2fb
#
_cell.length_a   1.000
_cell.length_b   1.000
_cell.length_c   1.000
_cell.angle_alpha   90.00
_cell.angle_beta   90.00
_cell.angle_gamma   90.00
#
_symmetry.space_group_name_H-M   'P 1'
#
loop_
_entity.id
_entity.type
_entity.pdbx_description
1 polymer ?
#
loop_
_entity_poly.entity_id
_entity_poly.type
_entity_poly.pdbx_seq_one_letter_code
_entity_poly.pdbx_strand_id
1 'polypeptide(L)'
;MPNYAAVVLSAGSGKRMKSDIPKQYMNLLDKPVIYYSLKAFQECGFSSIVLVCGKDDIDYCRREIIEKYDLTGVTAIVAGGQERYHSVFAGLKAVVDADYVFIHDGARPMINEAIIRRLQEAVVETDAAVAGVPAKDTIKVVDTQAYVVDTPERKYVWQVQTPQCFDFSIIYEAYDKIISDEAAGVNVPPVTDDAMVLSYASDHKIQMVEADYRNIKITTPEDLEIAEVFLRKRG
;
A
#
# COMPACT_ATOMS: atom_id res chain seq x y z
N MET A 1 22.99 -8.92 1.99
CA MET A 1 21.72 -8.51 2.63
C MET A 1 20.69 -8.50 1.54
N PRO A 2 19.43 -8.87 1.80
CA PRO A 2 18.38 -8.83 0.78
C PRO A 2 18.17 -7.42 0.23
N ASN A 3 17.84 -7.33 -1.07
CA ASN A 3 17.46 -6.09 -1.73
C ASN A 3 15.94 -5.89 -1.59
N TYR A 4 15.54 -4.74 -1.05
CA TYR A 4 14.12 -4.40 -0.87
C TYR A 4 13.71 -3.30 -1.86
N ALA A 5 12.58 -3.51 -2.54
CA ALA A 5 11.93 -2.48 -3.33
C ALA A 5 10.58 -2.08 -2.72
N ALA A 6 10.13 -0.85 -2.99
CA ALA A 6 8.81 -0.38 -2.64
C ALA A 6 8.04 0.07 -3.88
N VAL A 7 6.77 -0.33 -3.99
CA VAL A 7 5.80 0.21 -4.95
C VAL A 7 4.79 1.05 -4.18
N VAL A 8 4.87 2.37 -4.33
CA VAL A 8 4.03 3.32 -3.60
C VAL A 8 2.93 3.85 -4.50
N LEU A 9 1.68 3.56 -4.14
CA LEU A 9 0.51 3.84 -4.98
C LEU A 9 -0.08 5.22 -4.68
N SER A 10 -0.17 6.06 -5.69
CA SER A 10 -0.80 7.38 -5.64
C SER A 10 -1.71 7.71 -6.83
N ALA A 11 -2.10 6.73 -7.64
CA ALA A 11 -2.94 6.91 -8.82
C ALA A 11 -4.45 7.07 -8.51
N GLY A 12 -4.87 6.91 -7.26
CA GLY A 12 -6.28 6.97 -6.87
C GLY A 12 -6.87 8.37 -6.94
N SER A 13 -8.05 8.52 -7.55
CA SER A 13 -8.73 9.81 -7.76
C SER A 13 -9.26 10.50 -6.48
N GLY A 14 -9.27 9.82 -5.34
CA GLY A 14 -9.64 10.42 -4.05
C GLY A 14 -11.05 11.01 -3.94
N LYS A 15 -12.03 10.55 -4.72
CA LYS A 15 -13.40 11.13 -4.85
C LYS A 15 -14.08 11.48 -3.51
N ARG A 16 -13.77 10.76 -2.43
CA ARG A 16 -14.36 10.99 -1.09
C ARG A 16 -13.85 12.24 -0.39
N MET A 17 -12.75 12.82 -0.85
CA MET A 17 -12.16 14.04 -0.26
C MET A 17 -12.90 15.33 -0.65
N LYS A 18 -13.77 15.28 -1.66
CA LYS A 18 -14.51 16.46 -2.18
C LYS A 18 -13.59 17.65 -2.50
N SER A 19 -12.38 17.37 -3.01
CA SER A 19 -11.35 18.36 -3.34
C SER A 19 -10.87 18.15 -4.77
N ASP A 20 -10.51 19.25 -5.43
CA ASP A 20 -9.88 19.23 -6.76
C ASP A 20 -8.43 18.74 -6.72
N ILE A 21 -7.80 18.78 -5.54
CA ILE A 21 -6.45 18.27 -5.34
C ILE A 21 -6.55 16.79 -4.88
N PRO A 22 -5.89 15.85 -5.58
CA PRO A 22 -5.82 14.46 -5.12
C PRO A 22 -5.25 14.37 -3.70
N LYS A 23 -5.88 13.56 -2.85
CA LYS A 23 -5.58 13.49 -1.40
C LYS A 23 -4.11 13.24 -1.08
N GLN A 24 -3.41 12.47 -1.91
CA GLN A 24 -1.99 12.15 -1.76
C GLN A 24 -1.07 13.36 -1.95
N TYR A 25 -1.56 14.42 -2.60
CA TYR A 25 -0.83 15.68 -2.83
C TYR A 25 -1.30 16.81 -1.91
N MET A 26 -2.35 16.59 -1.12
CA MET A 26 -2.78 17.57 -0.11
C MET A 26 -1.68 17.70 0.96
N ASN A 27 -1.51 18.92 1.47
CA ASN A 27 -0.56 19.14 2.55
C ASN A 27 -1.06 18.52 3.86
N LEU A 28 -0.16 17.82 4.51
CA LEU A 28 -0.26 17.34 5.87
C LEU A 28 0.88 18.02 6.66
N LEU A 29 0.56 18.98 7.50
CA LEU A 29 1.50 19.99 8.00
C LEU A 29 2.11 20.77 6.81
N ASP A 30 3.41 20.70 6.63
CA ASP A 30 4.18 21.45 5.61
C ASP A 30 4.60 20.61 4.40
N LYS A 31 4.17 19.34 4.31
CA LYS A 31 4.55 18.39 3.26
C LYS A 31 3.33 17.71 2.65
N PRO A 32 3.37 17.30 1.38
CA PRO A 32 2.29 16.49 0.81
C PRO A 32 2.22 15.11 1.48
N VAL A 33 1.01 14.56 1.60
CA VAL A 33 0.76 13.24 2.24
C VAL A 33 1.71 12.16 1.73
N ILE A 34 1.93 12.09 0.41
CA ILE A 34 2.78 11.08 -0.22
C ILE A 34 4.26 11.17 0.21
N TYR A 35 4.72 12.37 0.57
CA TYR A 35 6.09 12.59 1.02
C TYR A 35 6.48 11.67 2.17
N TYR A 36 5.62 11.53 3.16
CA TYR A 36 5.92 10.77 4.38
C TYR A 36 6.17 9.30 4.09
N SER A 37 5.40 8.70 3.19
CA SER A 37 5.58 7.30 2.79
C SER A 37 6.88 7.11 2.00
N LEU A 38 7.15 7.95 1.00
CA LEU A 38 8.37 7.87 0.19
C LEU A 38 9.61 8.08 1.05
N LYS A 39 9.57 9.05 1.96
CA LYS A 39 10.67 9.37 2.88
C LYS A 39 10.97 8.22 3.83
N ALA A 40 9.94 7.57 4.38
CA ALA A 40 10.12 6.43 5.28
C ALA A 40 10.83 5.24 4.58
N PHE A 41 10.48 4.91 3.35
CA PHE A 41 11.16 3.86 2.59
C PHE A 41 12.61 4.27 2.25
N GLN A 42 12.84 5.52 1.83
CA GLN A 42 14.19 6.01 1.57
C GLN A 42 15.09 5.91 2.81
N GLU A 43 14.60 6.33 3.98
CA GLU A 43 15.35 6.27 5.25
C GLU A 43 15.61 4.84 5.73
N CYS A 44 14.77 3.88 5.34
CA CYS A 44 14.98 2.46 5.62
C CYS A 44 15.92 1.76 4.63
N GLY A 45 16.49 2.48 3.65
CA GLY A 45 17.54 1.97 2.76
C GLY A 45 16.98 1.05 1.66
N PHE A 46 15.78 1.28 1.16
CA PHE A 46 15.25 0.57 0.00
C PHE A 46 16.06 0.90 -1.25
N SER A 47 16.48 -0.14 -1.99
CA SER A 47 17.31 0.00 -3.20
C SER A 47 16.54 0.59 -4.38
N SER A 48 15.22 0.40 -4.40
CA SER A 48 14.33 0.91 -5.45
C SER A 48 12.99 1.31 -4.86
N ILE A 49 12.56 2.54 -5.10
CA ILE A 49 11.21 3.03 -4.79
C ILE A 49 10.54 3.43 -6.10
N VAL A 50 9.46 2.76 -6.46
CA VAL A 50 8.65 3.07 -7.63
C VAL A 50 7.40 3.83 -7.20
N LEU A 51 7.24 5.05 -7.67
CA LEU A 51 6.01 5.83 -7.47
C LEU A 51 5.03 5.57 -8.61
N VAL A 52 3.82 5.08 -8.28
CA VAL A 52 2.74 4.87 -9.25
C VAL A 52 1.72 5.98 -9.07
N CYS A 53 1.56 6.85 -10.07
CA CYS A 53 0.67 8.02 -10.01
C CYS A 53 -0.30 8.08 -11.20
N GLY A 54 -1.19 9.07 -11.23
CA GLY A 54 -2.00 9.36 -12.40
C GLY A 54 -1.12 9.66 -13.60
N LYS A 55 -1.57 9.28 -14.81
CA LYS A 55 -0.80 9.52 -16.04
C LYS A 55 -0.42 10.99 -16.22
N ASP A 56 -1.34 11.88 -15.90
CA ASP A 56 -1.17 13.32 -16.04
C ASP A 56 -0.39 13.94 -14.86
N ASP A 57 -0.14 13.18 -13.80
CA ASP A 57 0.55 13.65 -12.58
C ASP A 57 2.06 13.36 -12.62
N ILE A 58 2.59 12.67 -13.61
CA ILE A 58 4.00 12.22 -13.65
C ILE A 58 4.96 13.41 -13.52
N ASP A 59 4.76 14.45 -14.31
CA ASP A 59 5.63 15.63 -14.29
C ASP A 59 5.48 16.44 -13.00
N TYR A 60 4.27 16.50 -12.45
CA TYR A 60 4.01 17.09 -11.14
C TYR A 60 4.75 16.33 -10.05
N CYS A 61 4.60 15.01 -10.01
CA CYS A 61 5.29 14.17 -9.03
C CYS A 61 6.81 14.33 -9.11
N ARG A 62 7.38 14.37 -10.32
CA ARG A 62 8.81 14.56 -10.51
C ARG A 62 9.30 15.86 -9.89
N ARG A 63 8.71 17.00 -10.29
CA ARG A 63 9.17 18.33 -9.92
C ARG A 63 8.75 18.73 -8.49
N GLU A 64 7.45 18.57 -8.18
CA GLU A 64 6.90 19.11 -6.94
C GLU A 64 7.00 18.15 -5.75
N ILE A 65 7.28 16.85 -6.00
CA ILE A 65 7.42 15.85 -4.93
C ILE A 65 8.88 15.35 -4.87
N ILE A 66 9.39 14.75 -5.93
CA ILE A 66 10.68 14.05 -5.87
C ILE A 66 11.84 15.04 -5.78
N GLU A 67 11.96 15.95 -6.75
CA GLU A 67 13.07 16.92 -6.80
C GLU A 67 12.99 17.92 -5.66
N LYS A 68 11.81 18.47 -5.41
CA LYS A 68 11.59 19.49 -4.37
C LYS A 68 11.93 19.02 -2.96
N TYR A 69 11.74 17.75 -2.64
CA TYR A 69 11.96 17.18 -1.31
C TYR A 69 13.16 16.23 -1.25
N ASP A 70 14.00 16.22 -2.27
CA ASP A 70 15.22 15.38 -2.34
C ASP A 70 14.94 13.89 -2.04
N LEU A 71 13.91 13.35 -2.69
CA LEU A 71 13.53 11.95 -2.56
C LEU A 71 14.33 11.07 -3.53
N THR A 72 15.63 11.04 -3.34
CA THR A 72 16.62 10.38 -4.23
C THR A 72 16.47 8.85 -4.31
N GLY A 73 15.78 8.24 -3.33
CA GLY A 73 15.45 6.81 -3.34
C GLY A 73 14.37 6.42 -4.37
N VAL A 74 13.65 7.41 -4.95
CA VAL A 74 12.65 7.14 -5.99
C VAL A 74 13.35 6.93 -7.32
N THR A 75 13.38 5.68 -7.79
CA THR A 75 14.09 5.27 -9.01
C THR A 75 13.23 5.33 -10.26
N ALA A 76 11.90 5.26 -10.11
CA ALA A 76 10.96 5.35 -11.23
C ALA A 76 9.64 6.01 -10.82
N ILE A 77 9.01 6.70 -11.79
CA ILE A 77 7.64 7.21 -11.70
C ILE A 77 6.88 6.64 -12.88
N VAL A 78 5.79 5.91 -12.62
CA VAL A 78 5.00 5.23 -13.66
C VAL A 78 3.52 5.58 -13.55
N ALA A 79 2.83 5.52 -14.69
CA ALA A 79 1.39 5.69 -14.71
C ALA A 79 0.68 4.48 -14.11
N GLY A 80 -0.32 4.70 -13.26
CA GLY A 80 -1.24 3.68 -12.81
C GLY A 80 -2.19 3.22 -13.90
N GLY A 81 -2.82 2.07 -13.69
CA GLY A 81 -3.82 1.49 -14.57
C GLY A 81 -5.26 1.79 -14.12
N GLN A 82 -6.20 1.12 -14.77
CA GLN A 82 -7.64 1.33 -14.58
C GLN A 82 -8.10 0.95 -13.16
N GLU A 83 -7.63 -0.19 -12.67
CA GLU A 83 -7.90 -0.69 -11.32
C GLU A 83 -6.65 -0.66 -10.45
N ARG A 84 -6.82 -0.87 -9.13
CA ARG A 84 -5.69 -0.89 -8.20
C ARG A 84 -4.64 -1.93 -8.58
N TYR A 85 -5.06 -3.15 -8.90
CA TYR A 85 -4.12 -4.22 -9.25
C TYR A 85 -3.38 -3.96 -10.58
N HIS A 86 -3.98 -3.30 -11.56
CA HIS A 86 -3.27 -2.83 -12.75
C HIS A 86 -2.17 -1.81 -12.41
N SER A 87 -2.47 -0.91 -11.46
CA SER A 87 -1.50 0.08 -10.98
C SER A 87 -0.32 -0.58 -10.26
N VAL A 88 -0.59 -1.58 -9.42
CA VAL A 88 0.45 -2.36 -8.75
C VAL A 88 1.33 -3.07 -9.76
N PHE A 89 0.73 -3.76 -10.74
CA PHE A 89 1.48 -4.49 -11.76
C PHE A 89 2.35 -3.56 -12.62
N ALA A 90 1.84 -2.35 -12.94
CA ALA A 90 2.67 -1.33 -13.61
C ALA A 90 3.89 -0.95 -12.76
N GLY A 91 3.70 -0.82 -11.45
CA GLY A 91 4.79 -0.57 -10.49
C GLY A 91 5.78 -1.72 -10.42
N LEU A 92 5.30 -2.96 -10.29
CA LEU A 92 6.15 -4.16 -10.22
C LEU A 92 7.04 -4.31 -11.46
N LYS A 93 6.53 -4.02 -12.65
CA LYS A 93 7.31 -4.04 -13.91
C LYS A 93 8.44 -3.01 -13.96
N ALA A 94 8.38 -1.98 -13.15
CA ALA A 94 9.40 -0.94 -13.06
C ALA A 94 10.41 -1.16 -11.93
N VAL A 95 10.20 -2.18 -11.09
CA VAL A 95 11.16 -2.59 -10.06
C VAL A 95 12.37 -3.25 -10.73
N VAL A 96 13.57 -2.87 -10.29
CA VAL A 96 14.83 -3.43 -10.77
C VAL A 96 15.56 -4.07 -9.60
N ASP A 97 15.97 -5.32 -9.76
CA ASP A 97 16.86 -6.06 -8.86
C ASP A 97 16.40 -6.04 -7.38
N ALA A 98 15.27 -6.67 -7.09
CA ALA A 98 14.76 -6.81 -5.73
C ALA A 98 14.49 -8.29 -5.39
N ASP A 99 14.86 -8.69 -4.18
CA ASP A 99 14.47 -9.99 -3.62
C ASP A 99 13.04 -9.91 -3.06
N TYR A 100 12.69 -8.78 -2.42
CA TYR A 100 11.38 -8.56 -1.80
C TYR A 100 10.80 -7.20 -2.20
N VAL A 101 9.48 -7.15 -2.35
CA VAL A 101 8.74 -5.93 -2.67
C VAL A 101 7.70 -5.58 -1.61
N PHE A 102 7.62 -4.30 -1.29
CA PHE A 102 6.66 -3.70 -0.38
C PHE A 102 5.66 -2.86 -1.16
N ILE A 103 4.41 -3.30 -1.21
CA ILE A 103 3.33 -2.57 -1.90
C ILE A 103 2.60 -1.71 -0.86
N HIS A 104 2.60 -0.40 -1.07
CA HIS A 104 2.11 0.55 -0.07
C HIS A 104 1.17 1.61 -0.65
N ASP A 105 0.09 1.87 0.06
CA ASP A 105 -0.81 2.99 -0.25
C ASP A 105 -0.15 4.31 0.15
N GLY A 106 0.20 5.17 -0.81
CA GLY A 106 0.79 6.49 -0.55
C GLY A 106 -0.09 7.43 0.27
N ALA A 107 -1.34 7.07 0.52
CA ALA A 107 -2.25 7.76 1.42
C ALA A 107 -2.15 7.30 2.89
N ARG A 108 -1.12 6.52 3.28
CA ARG A 108 -0.83 6.13 4.67
C ARG A 108 0.47 6.78 5.17
N PRO A 109 0.43 8.06 5.54
CA PRO A 109 1.65 8.81 5.89
C PRO A 109 2.28 8.39 7.22
N MET A 110 1.60 7.54 8.00
CA MET A 110 2.06 7.17 9.34
C MET A 110 2.97 5.94 9.36
N ILE A 111 3.31 5.37 8.18
CA ILE A 111 4.33 4.31 8.10
C ILE A 111 5.65 4.77 8.74
N ASN A 112 6.35 3.88 9.42
CA ASN A 112 7.59 4.19 10.12
C ASN A 112 8.57 3.03 10.07
N GLU A 113 9.82 3.31 10.47
CA GLU A 113 10.90 2.32 10.47
C GLU A 113 10.54 1.07 11.27
N ALA A 114 9.93 1.20 12.45
CA ALA A 114 9.59 0.03 13.28
C ALA A 114 8.62 -0.94 12.60
N ILE A 115 7.64 -0.43 11.86
CA ILE A 115 6.71 -1.26 11.06
C ILE A 115 7.48 -1.90 9.88
N ILE A 116 8.28 -1.10 9.17
CA ILE A 116 9.06 -1.57 8.01
C ILE A 116 10.01 -2.70 8.43
N ARG A 117 10.76 -2.54 9.53
CA ARG A 117 11.70 -3.55 10.02
C ARG A 117 11.02 -4.88 10.38
N ARG A 118 9.89 -4.84 11.11
CA ARG A 118 9.13 -6.06 11.41
C ARG A 118 8.66 -6.79 10.15
N LEU A 119 8.24 -6.03 9.15
CA LEU A 119 7.83 -6.62 7.87
C LEU A 119 9.02 -7.18 7.08
N GLN A 120 10.18 -6.53 7.11
CA GLN A 120 11.42 -7.06 6.51
C GLN A 120 11.83 -8.39 7.14
N GLU A 121 11.78 -8.49 8.46
CA GLU A 121 12.06 -9.73 9.18
C GLU A 121 11.06 -10.84 8.79
N ALA A 122 9.77 -10.53 8.85
CA ALA A 122 8.72 -11.51 8.57
C ALA A 122 8.74 -12.00 7.12
N VAL A 123 8.90 -11.11 6.12
CA VAL A 123 8.87 -11.51 4.71
C VAL A 123 10.05 -12.40 4.32
N VAL A 124 11.21 -12.22 4.94
CA VAL A 124 12.37 -13.10 4.74
C VAL A 124 12.12 -14.52 5.25
N GLU A 125 11.30 -14.66 6.29
CA GLU A 125 10.99 -15.97 6.88
C GLU A 125 9.79 -16.67 6.19
N THR A 126 8.87 -15.91 5.61
CA THR A 126 7.55 -16.45 5.19
C THR A 126 7.18 -16.17 3.75
N ASP A 127 8.02 -15.45 3.00
CA ASP A 127 7.82 -15.00 1.62
C ASP A 127 6.59 -14.08 1.41
N ALA A 128 5.68 -13.98 2.39
CA ALA A 128 4.49 -13.13 2.32
C ALA A 128 4.08 -12.62 3.70
N ALA A 129 4.16 -11.30 3.91
CA ALA A 129 3.85 -10.64 5.18
C ALA A 129 2.99 -9.38 4.96
N VAL A 130 1.95 -9.21 5.76
CA VAL A 130 0.97 -8.12 5.59
C VAL A 130 0.82 -7.33 6.88
N ALA A 131 0.98 -6.02 6.80
CA ALA A 131 0.72 -5.12 7.92
C ALA A 131 -0.76 -5.10 8.29
N GLY A 132 -1.05 -5.19 9.57
CA GLY A 132 -2.43 -5.06 10.06
C GLY A 132 -2.48 -4.84 11.55
N VAL A 133 -3.68 -4.67 12.07
CA VAL A 133 -3.93 -4.57 13.51
C VAL A 133 -5.13 -5.43 13.90
N PRO A 134 -5.14 -6.05 15.09
CA PRO A 134 -6.32 -6.77 15.59
C PRO A 134 -7.55 -5.86 15.64
N ALA A 135 -8.72 -6.38 15.30
CA ALA A 135 -9.96 -5.62 15.43
C ALA A 135 -10.24 -5.27 16.92
N LYS A 136 -10.52 -3.99 17.20
CA LYS A 136 -10.88 -3.53 18.55
C LYS A 136 -12.34 -3.78 18.86
N ASP A 137 -13.19 -3.58 17.86
CA ASP A 137 -14.64 -3.72 18.00
C ASP A 137 -15.11 -5.13 17.64
N THR A 138 -16.30 -5.49 18.10
CA THR A 138 -16.96 -6.72 17.66
C THR A 138 -17.43 -6.56 16.22
N ILE A 139 -16.97 -7.44 15.34
CA ILE A 139 -17.36 -7.45 13.93
C ILE A 139 -18.60 -8.32 13.75
N LYS A 140 -19.53 -7.83 12.95
CA LYS A 140 -20.71 -8.56 12.51
C LYS A 140 -20.65 -8.75 10.99
N VAL A 141 -20.87 -9.96 10.53
CA VAL A 141 -21.16 -10.23 9.12
C VAL A 141 -22.66 -10.12 8.95
N VAL A 142 -23.09 -9.39 7.93
CA VAL A 142 -24.51 -9.16 7.66
C VAL A 142 -24.87 -9.59 6.24
N ASP A 143 -26.15 -9.92 6.01
CA ASP A 143 -26.68 -10.15 4.67
C ASP A 143 -27.00 -8.83 3.94
N THR A 144 -27.57 -8.92 2.75
CA THR A 144 -27.95 -7.77 1.92
C THR A 144 -29.05 -6.88 2.52
N GLN A 145 -29.75 -7.38 3.54
CA GLN A 145 -30.80 -6.66 4.27
C GLN A 145 -30.33 -6.14 5.63
N ALA A 146 -28.99 -6.22 5.90
CA ALA A 146 -28.35 -5.83 7.14
C ALA A 146 -28.74 -6.66 8.39
N TYR A 147 -29.26 -7.88 8.22
CA TYR A 147 -29.39 -8.82 9.32
C TYR A 147 -28.09 -9.54 9.61
N VAL A 148 -27.78 -9.73 10.89
CA VAL A 148 -26.56 -10.42 11.33
C VAL A 148 -26.63 -11.90 10.97
N VAL A 149 -25.67 -12.39 10.21
CA VAL A 149 -25.54 -13.81 9.81
C VAL A 149 -24.39 -14.51 10.51
N ASP A 150 -23.34 -13.76 10.94
CA ASP A 150 -22.21 -14.32 11.67
C ASP A 150 -21.56 -13.28 12.60
N THR A 151 -20.83 -13.77 13.60
CA THR A 151 -20.01 -12.97 14.51
C THR A 151 -18.68 -13.68 14.72
N PRO A 152 -17.65 -13.40 13.91
CA PRO A 152 -16.38 -14.08 14.02
C PRO A 152 -15.70 -13.80 15.37
N GLU A 153 -14.93 -14.77 15.85
CA GLU A 153 -14.13 -14.57 17.08
C GLU A 153 -13.11 -13.45 16.87
N ARG A 154 -13.30 -12.32 17.56
CA ARG A 154 -12.50 -11.11 17.41
C ARG A 154 -10.99 -11.34 17.46
N LYS A 155 -10.51 -12.31 18.23
CA LYS A 155 -9.07 -12.62 18.34
C LYS A 155 -8.42 -13.05 17.01
N TYR A 156 -9.22 -13.51 16.04
CA TYR A 156 -8.76 -13.90 14.70
C TYR A 156 -9.09 -12.87 13.61
N VAL A 157 -9.70 -11.73 13.97
CA VAL A 157 -10.09 -10.71 13.00
C VAL A 157 -9.10 -9.56 13.05
N TRP A 158 -8.52 -9.26 11.89
CA TRP A 158 -7.56 -8.19 11.73
C TRP A 158 -8.03 -7.17 10.69
N GLN A 159 -7.67 -5.92 10.91
CA GLN A 159 -7.84 -4.84 9.94
C GLN A 159 -6.56 -4.73 9.14
N VAL A 160 -6.64 -5.08 7.85
CA VAL A 160 -5.51 -5.07 6.93
C VAL A 160 -5.09 -3.63 6.64
N GLN A 161 -3.80 -3.41 6.65
CA GLN A 161 -3.15 -2.16 6.28
C GLN A 161 -2.17 -2.40 5.12
N THR A 162 -1.33 -1.43 4.84
CA THR A 162 -0.15 -1.55 4.00
C THR A 162 1.07 -0.98 4.76
N PRO A 163 2.31 -1.45 4.49
CA PRO A 163 2.74 -2.28 3.34
C PRO A 163 2.23 -3.72 3.40
N GLN A 164 2.07 -4.31 2.22
CA GLN A 164 1.96 -5.74 2.00
C GLN A 164 3.23 -6.18 1.28
N CYS A 165 3.91 -7.18 1.82
CA CYS A 165 5.30 -7.47 1.49
C CYS A 165 5.42 -8.92 1.03
N PHE A 166 6.16 -9.14 -0.04
CA PHE A 166 6.24 -10.44 -0.70
C PHE A 166 7.64 -10.67 -1.27
N ASP A 167 8.02 -11.94 -1.40
CA ASP A 167 9.04 -12.32 -2.36
C ASP A 167 8.64 -11.78 -3.73
N PHE A 168 9.62 -11.15 -4.41
CA PHE A 168 9.34 -10.43 -5.65
C PHE A 168 8.84 -11.35 -6.76
N SER A 169 9.44 -12.52 -6.92
CA SER A 169 9.09 -13.45 -8.00
C SER A 169 7.69 -14.01 -7.80
N ILE A 170 7.36 -14.39 -6.56
CA ILE A 170 6.06 -14.98 -6.19
C ILE A 170 4.92 -13.99 -6.48
N ILE A 171 5.06 -12.76 -6.01
CA ILE A 171 3.98 -11.76 -6.22
C ILE A 171 3.92 -11.29 -7.67
N TYR A 172 5.04 -11.18 -8.36
CA TYR A 172 5.07 -10.83 -9.77
C TYR A 172 4.32 -11.86 -10.62
N GLU A 173 4.57 -13.16 -10.42
CA GLU A 173 3.87 -14.25 -11.10
C GLU A 173 2.37 -14.25 -10.79
N ALA A 174 2.00 -13.95 -9.54
CA ALA A 174 0.58 -13.83 -9.15
C ALA A 174 -0.13 -12.69 -9.87
N TYR A 175 0.54 -11.55 -10.02
CA TYR A 175 0.02 -10.42 -10.77
C TYR A 175 -0.03 -10.69 -12.28
N ASP A 176 1.00 -11.32 -12.84
CA ASP A 176 1.00 -11.70 -14.26
C ASP A 176 -0.15 -12.66 -14.58
N LYS A 177 -0.39 -13.64 -13.69
CA LYS A 177 -1.50 -14.57 -13.82
C LYS A 177 -2.86 -13.86 -13.83
N ILE A 178 -3.16 -13.03 -12.82
CA ILE A 178 -4.48 -12.39 -12.71
C ILE A 178 -4.76 -11.45 -13.89
N ILE A 179 -3.75 -10.71 -14.37
CA ILE A 179 -3.85 -9.82 -15.53
C ILE A 179 -4.05 -10.63 -16.82
N SER A 180 -3.34 -11.75 -16.96
CA SER A 180 -3.48 -12.64 -18.12
C SER A 180 -4.85 -13.32 -18.17
N ASP A 181 -5.35 -13.77 -17.02
CA ASP A 181 -6.67 -14.39 -16.87
C ASP A 181 -7.80 -13.37 -17.23
N GLU A 182 -7.69 -12.12 -16.73
CA GLU A 182 -8.61 -11.04 -17.10
C GLU A 182 -8.61 -10.77 -18.61
N ALA A 183 -7.42 -10.65 -19.21
CA ALA A 183 -7.27 -10.43 -20.65
C ALA A 183 -7.82 -11.58 -21.50
N ALA A 184 -7.79 -12.81 -20.97
CA ALA A 184 -8.37 -13.99 -21.57
C ALA A 184 -9.90 -14.10 -21.35
N GLY A 185 -10.53 -13.16 -20.64
CA GLY A 185 -11.96 -13.16 -20.34
C GLY A 185 -12.36 -14.12 -19.21
N VAL A 186 -11.40 -14.59 -18.42
CA VAL A 186 -11.70 -15.37 -17.21
C VAL A 186 -12.34 -14.43 -16.17
N ASN A 187 -13.37 -14.90 -15.48
CA ASN A 187 -14.00 -14.13 -14.43
C ASN A 187 -13.08 -14.04 -13.20
N VAL A 188 -12.36 -12.92 -13.10
CA VAL A 188 -11.46 -12.63 -11.97
C VAL A 188 -12.29 -12.15 -10.77
N PRO A 189 -12.08 -12.67 -9.55
CA PRO A 189 -12.80 -12.20 -8.37
C PRO A 189 -12.45 -10.73 -8.06
N PRO A 190 -13.35 -10.00 -7.39
CA PRO A 190 -13.04 -8.63 -6.96
C PRO A 190 -11.85 -8.64 -6.00
N VAL A 191 -10.76 -7.96 -6.39
CA VAL A 191 -9.52 -7.86 -5.62
C VAL A 191 -9.46 -6.50 -4.91
N THR A 192 -9.30 -6.52 -3.60
CA THR A 192 -9.22 -5.29 -2.79
C THR A 192 -7.83 -5.03 -2.24
N ASP A 193 -6.97 -6.06 -2.15
CA ASP A 193 -5.59 -5.95 -1.68
C ASP A 193 -4.64 -6.95 -2.39
N ASP A 194 -3.34 -6.85 -2.09
CA ASP A 194 -2.31 -7.63 -2.77
C ASP A 194 -2.26 -9.07 -2.27
N ALA A 195 -2.64 -9.29 -1.01
CA ALA A 195 -2.78 -10.62 -0.43
C ALA A 195 -3.84 -11.47 -1.16
N MET A 196 -4.94 -10.85 -1.59
CA MET A 196 -5.96 -11.53 -2.40
C MET A 196 -5.43 -11.92 -3.78
N VAL A 197 -4.55 -11.13 -4.40
CA VAL A 197 -3.89 -11.50 -5.66
C VAL A 197 -3.04 -12.73 -5.48
N LEU A 198 -2.23 -12.79 -4.41
CA LEU A 198 -1.43 -13.97 -4.10
C LEU A 198 -2.30 -15.20 -3.86
N SER A 199 -3.36 -15.07 -3.07
CA SER A 199 -4.31 -16.18 -2.79
C SER A 199 -5.09 -16.63 -4.03
N TYR A 200 -5.29 -15.76 -5.02
CA TYR A 200 -5.88 -16.16 -6.30
C TYR A 200 -4.95 -17.06 -7.12
N ALA A 201 -3.65 -16.80 -7.05
CA ALA A 201 -2.66 -17.49 -7.88
C ALA A 201 -2.05 -18.73 -7.23
N SER A 202 -2.05 -18.81 -5.88
CA SER A 202 -1.35 -19.85 -5.13
C SER A 202 -1.94 -20.08 -3.74
N ASP A 203 -1.52 -21.18 -3.11
CA ASP A 203 -1.86 -21.52 -1.71
C ASP A 203 -0.79 -21.02 -0.71
N HIS A 204 0.02 -20.02 -1.09
CA HIS A 204 1.02 -19.45 -0.19
C HIS A 204 0.38 -18.90 1.08
N LYS A 205 0.96 -19.25 2.22
CA LYS A 205 0.52 -18.71 3.51
C LYS A 205 0.99 -17.26 3.65
N ILE A 206 0.10 -16.40 4.13
CA ILE A 206 0.38 -14.99 4.34
C ILE A 206 0.38 -14.70 5.83
N GLN A 207 1.49 -14.18 6.34
CA GLN A 207 1.62 -13.83 7.75
C GLN A 207 1.09 -12.42 8.01
N MET A 208 0.20 -12.27 9.00
CA MET A 208 -0.16 -10.95 9.53
C MET A 208 0.92 -10.46 10.49
N VAL A 209 1.38 -9.23 10.28
CA VAL A 209 2.38 -8.55 11.13
C VAL A 209 1.73 -7.36 11.80
N GLU A 210 1.81 -7.30 13.13
CA GLU A 210 1.20 -6.20 13.87
C GLU A 210 1.89 -4.88 13.54
N ALA A 211 1.10 -3.95 13.02
CA ALA A 211 1.52 -2.60 12.66
C ALA A 211 1.14 -1.58 13.77
N ASP A 212 0.49 -0.50 13.42
CA ASP A 212 0.06 0.54 14.37
C ASP A 212 -1.33 1.05 13.97
N TYR A 213 -2.20 1.25 14.94
CA TYR A 213 -3.52 1.84 14.70
C TYR A 213 -3.42 3.27 14.15
N ARG A 214 -2.30 3.96 14.38
CA ARG A 214 -2.03 5.27 13.78
C ARG A 214 -1.67 5.19 12.29
N ASN A 215 -1.35 4.01 11.74
CA ASN A 215 -1.07 3.84 10.31
C ASN A 215 -2.37 3.89 9.48
N ILE A 216 -3.18 4.93 9.73
CA ILE A 216 -4.45 5.17 9.05
C ILE A 216 -4.26 5.48 7.58
N LYS A 217 -5.27 5.15 6.77
CA LYS A 217 -5.36 5.55 5.37
C LYS A 217 -6.18 6.84 5.29
N ILE A 218 -5.59 7.91 4.82
CA ILE A 218 -6.32 9.16 4.56
C ILE A 218 -7.34 8.89 3.46
N THR A 219 -8.62 9.08 3.80
CA THR A 219 -9.76 8.73 2.96
C THR A 219 -10.80 9.83 2.94
N THR A 220 -10.95 10.54 4.05
CA THR A 220 -11.86 11.66 4.28
C THR A 220 -11.09 12.87 4.81
N PRO A 221 -11.67 14.10 4.77
CA PRO A 221 -11.01 15.27 5.32
C PRO A 221 -10.63 15.14 6.80
N GLU A 222 -11.47 14.49 7.60
CA GLU A 222 -11.24 14.27 9.04
C GLU A 222 -9.98 13.44 9.29
N ASP A 223 -9.63 12.51 8.37
CA ASP A 223 -8.41 11.70 8.49
C ASP A 223 -7.15 12.57 8.41
N LEU A 224 -7.17 13.70 7.69
CA LEU A 224 -6.05 14.65 7.65
C LEU A 224 -5.83 15.29 9.02
N GLU A 225 -6.89 15.74 9.69
CA GLU A 225 -6.82 16.34 11.02
C GLU A 225 -6.25 15.33 12.04
N ILE A 226 -6.73 14.09 11.98
CA ILE A 226 -6.23 13.00 12.83
C ILE A 226 -4.75 12.72 12.55
N ALA A 227 -4.35 12.67 11.27
CA ALA A 227 -2.97 12.44 10.87
C ALA A 227 -2.05 13.57 11.34
N GLU A 228 -2.48 14.84 11.29
CA GLU A 228 -1.73 15.97 11.84
C GLU A 228 -1.46 15.81 13.34
N VAL A 229 -2.48 15.42 14.10
CA VAL A 229 -2.32 15.16 15.55
C VAL A 229 -1.28 14.06 15.80
N PHE A 230 -1.30 13.00 14.99
CA PHE A 230 -0.33 11.92 15.13
C PHE A 230 1.09 12.36 14.78
N LEU A 231 1.26 13.15 13.72
CA LEU A 231 2.59 13.65 13.32
C LEU A 231 3.17 14.61 14.35
N ARG A 232 2.37 15.53 14.89
CA ARG A 232 2.83 16.46 15.95
C ARG A 232 3.30 15.73 17.23
N LYS A 233 2.80 14.52 17.48
CA LYS A 233 3.21 13.68 18.61
C LYS A 233 4.39 12.76 18.32
N ARG A 234 4.87 12.70 17.08
CA ARG A 234 6.07 11.95 16.68
C ARG A 234 7.39 12.68 17.00
N GLY A 235 7.36 14.01 17.06
CA GLY A 235 8.47 14.85 17.52
C GLY A 235 8.36 15.00 19.02
#